data_99f88da790609cbf789ee4aba978de74
#
_entry.id   99f88da790609cbf789ee4aba978de74
#
_cell.length_a   1.000
_cell.length_b   1.000
_cell.length_c   1.000
_cell.angle_alpha   90.00
_cell.angle_beta   90.00
_cell.angle_gamma   90.00
#
_symmetry.space_group_name_H-M   'P 1'
#
loop_
_entity.id
_entity.type
_entity.pdbx_description
1 polymer ?
#
loop_
_entity_poly.entity_id
_entity_poly.type
_entity_poly.pdbx_seq_one_letter_code
_entity_poly.pdbx_strand_id
1 'polypeptide(L)'
;ELKIRGAGVFSGYWNNDELNEAIFDEEGYFITGDLFEIIEENDEDRYYRVVGRVKDIIVRSGMKISPQELEDILQTHPAVKEVALIPYPDGIHGEISCACIVPVEGQNLTLEVVNDYLREHKIASFKLPEKLVTLDQLPRNAVGKLLKAHLREVVKNEVNA
;
A
#
# COMPACT_ATOMS: atom_id res chain seq x y z
N GLU A 1 -7.13 4.98 11.55
CA GLU A 1 -6.87 3.56 11.76
C GLU A 1 -8.08 2.90 12.43
N LEU A 2 -8.47 1.72 11.95
CA LEU A 2 -9.54 0.94 12.55
C LEU A 2 -9.04 0.26 13.81
N LYS A 3 -9.82 0.40 14.89
CA LYS A 3 -9.67 -0.38 16.12
C LYS A 3 -10.97 -1.12 16.39
N ILE A 4 -10.89 -2.37 16.81
CA ILE A 4 -12.06 -3.21 17.05
C ILE A 4 -12.03 -3.85 18.45
N ARG A 5 -13.21 -4.00 19.08
CA ARG A 5 -13.36 -4.68 20.36
C ARG A 5 -14.69 -5.44 20.38
N GLY A 6 -14.73 -6.59 21.01
CA GLY A 6 -15.93 -7.37 21.20
C GLY A 6 -15.65 -8.87 21.28
N ALA A 7 -16.69 -9.66 21.50
CA ALA A 7 -16.59 -11.11 21.71
C ALA A 7 -16.02 -11.89 20.51
N GLY A 8 -16.05 -11.31 19.30
CA GLY A 8 -15.48 -11.91 18.09
C GLY A 8 -13.99 -11.58 17.88
N VAL A 9 -13.39 -10.74 18.73
CA VAL A 9 -11.97 -10.41 18.65
C VAL A 9 -11.18 -11.43 19.46
N PHE A 10 -10.10 -11.97 18.88
CA PHE A 10 -9.22 -12.90 19.60
C PHE A 10 -8.54 -12.22 20.80
N SER A 11 -8.12 -13.00 21.80
CA SER A 11 -7.56 -12.49 23.05
C SER A 11 -6.04 -12.24 23.00
N GLY A 12 -5.39 -12.55 21.90
CA GLY A 12 -3.97 -12.34 21.70
C GLY A 12 -3.28 -13.52 20.97
N TYR A 13 -2.04 -13.32 20.56
CA TYR A 13 -1.19 -14.35 20.00
C TYR A 13 -0.61 -15.24 21.10
N TRP A 14 -0.57 -16.52 20.84
CA TRP A 14 -0.02 -17.49 21.79
C TRP A 14 1.45 -17.25 22.07
N ASN A 15 1.81 -17.15 23.35
CA ASN A 15 3.19 -17.01 23.85
C ASN A 15 3.97 -15.85 23.20
N ASN A 16 3.31 -14.70 23.02
CA ASN A 16 3.92 -13.50 22.43
C ASN A 16 3.40 -12.23 23.13
N ASP A 17 3.78 -12.06 24.38
CA ASP A 17 3.28 -10.98 25.24
C ASP A 17 3.67 -9.59 24.71
N GLU A 18 4.90 -9.43 24.24
CA GLU A 18 5.38 -8.17 23.66
C GLU A 18 4.54 -7.71 22.46
N LEU A 19 4.19 -8.65 21.56
CA LEU A 19 3.32 -8.33 20.43
C LEU A 19 1.90 -8.03 20.91
N ASN A 20 1.40 -8.76 21.90
CA ASN A 20 0.07 -8.54 22.44
C ASN A 20 -0.08 -7.16 23.09
N GLU A 21 0.93 -6.71 23.83
CA GLU A 21 0.98 -5.34 24.37
C GLU A 21 1.00 -4.27 23.26
N ALA A 22 1.61 -4.56 22.13
CA ALA A 22 1.69 -3.62 21.00
C ALA A 22 0.41 -3.54 20.15
N ILE A 23 -0.38 -4.61 20.10
CA ILE A 23 -1.58 -4.69 19.23
C ILE A 23 -2.89 -4.41 19.93
N PHE A 24 -2.92 -4.32 21.26
CA PHE A 24 -4.09 -3.88 22.02
C PHE A 24 -3.79 -2.56 22.72
N ASP A 25 -4.74 -1.64 22.68
CA ASP A 25 -4.60 -0.40 23.44
C ASP A 25 -5.05 -0.57 24.90
N GLU A 26 -4.87 0.50 25.72
CA GLU A 26 -5.20 0.50 27.13
C GLU A 26 -6.69 0.22 27.42
N GLU A 27 -7.58 0.45 26.45
CA GLU A 27 -9.02 0.19 26.54
C GLU A 27 -9.40 -1.21 26.04
N GLY A 28 -8.43 -2.02 25.59
CA GLY A 28 -8.61 -3.37 25.07
C GLY A 28 -9.13 -3.44 23.64
N TYR A 29 -8.96 -2.38 22.83
CA TYR A 29 -9.21 -2.44 21.40
C TYR A 29 -8.04 -3.04 20.67
N PHE A 30 -8.32 -3.98 19.78
CA PHE A 30 -7.34 -4.51 18.82
C PHE A 30 -7.05 -3.47 17.73
N ILE A 31 -5.79 -3.10 17.58
CA ILE A 31 -5.27 -2.16 16.59
C ILE A 31 -5.02 -2.94 15.30
N THR A 32 -5.88 -2.76 14.28
CA THR A 32 -5.84 -3.58 13.07
C THR A 32 -4.67 -3.27 12.14
N GLY A 33 -4.12 -2.07 12.21
CA GLY A 33 -3.15 -1.53 11.26
C GLY A 33 -3.76 -1.13 9.92
N ASP A 34 -5.08 -1.25 9.76
CA ASP A 34 -5.78 -0.90 8.54
C ASP A 34 -6.40 0.50 8.65
N LEU A 35 -6.33 1.27 7.57
CA LEU A 35 -6.89 2.60 7.45
C LEU A 35 -8.23 2.55 6.74
N PHE A 36 -9.20 3.24 7.31
CA PHE A 36 -10.54 3.37 6.76
C PHE A 36 -10.90 4.83 6.57
N GLU A 37 -11.64 5.11 5.52
CA GLU A 37 -12.35 6.35 5.31
C GLU A 37 -13.83 6.15 5.67
N ILE A 38 -14.40 7.15 6.34
CA ILE A 38 -15.83 7.18 6.64
C ILE A 38 -16.52 7.95 5.53
N ILE A 39 -17.46 7.30 4.85
CA ILE A 39 -18.30 7.90 3.82
C ILE A 39 -19.68 8.08 4.43
N GLU A 40 -20.15 9.33 4.52
CA GLU A 40 -21.48 9.69 4.96
C GLU A 40 -22.33 9.98 3.73
N GLU A 41 -23.30 9.14 3.40
CA GLU A 41 -24.25 9.36 2.30
C GLU A 41 -25.43 10.24 2.72
N ASN A 42 -25.84 10.10 3.99
CA ASN A 42 -26.89 10.91 4.61
C ASN A 42 -26.70 10.87 6.14
N ASP A 43 -27.56 11.53 6.91
CA ASP A 43 -27.42 11.62 8.37
C ASP A 43 -27.52 10.26 9.10
N GLU A 44 -27.98 9.20 8.46
CA GLU A 44 -28.21 7.89 9.07
C GLU A 44 -27.27 6.80 8.56
N ASP A 45 -26.75 6.92 7.31
CA ASP A 45 -25.96 5.86 6.66
C ASP A 45 -24.48 6.23 6.60
N ARG A 46 -23.65 5.45 7.29
CA ARG A 46 -22.20 5.54 7.29
C ARG A 46 -21.59 4.27 6.72
N TYR A 47 -20.74 4.43 5.72
CA TYR A 47 -19.99 3.34 5.12
C TYR A 47 -18.51 3.50 5.42
N TYR A 48 -17.81 2.36 5.51
CA TYR A 48 -16.38 2.34 5.77
C TYR A 48 -15.68 1.76 4.56
N ARG A 49 -14.81 2.55 3.94
CA ARG A 49 -13.98 2.12 2.82
C ARG A 49 -12.55 1.89 3.31
N VAL A 50 -11.98 0.70 3.02
CA VAL A 50 -10.57 0.44 3.26
C VAL A 50 -9.74 1.32 2.33
N VAL A 51 -8.79 2.07 2.88
CA VAL A 51 -7.90 2.96 2.10
C VAL A 51 -6.43 2.54 2.17
N GLY A 52 -6.11 1.49 2.89
CA GLY A 52 -4.77 0.94 2.96
C GLY A 52 -4.36 0.48 4.35
N ARG A 53 -3.06 0.36 4.55
CA ARG A 53 -2.46 -0.02 5.85
C ARG A 53 -1.53 1.06 6.35
N VAL A 54 -1.51 1.29 7.66
CA VAL A 54 -0.65 2.29 8.30
C VAL A 54 0.82 2.11 7.89
N LYS A 55 1.32 0.87 7.93
CA LYS A 55 2.71 0.51 7.61
C LYS A 55 3.09 0.60 6.13
N ASP A 56 2.10 0.72 5.24
CA ASP A 56 2.32 0.79 3.80
C ASP A 56 2.17 2.22 3.24
N ILE A 57 1.70 3.16 4.07
CA ILE A 57 1.63 4.57 3.71
C ILE A 57 3.03 5.09 3.37
N ILE A 58 3.13 5.77 2.24
CA ILE A 58 4.36 6.43 1.80
C ILE A 58 4.36 7.86 2.36
N VAL A 59 5.44 8.24 3.04
CA VAL A 59 5.57 9.56 3.66
C VAL A 59 6.56 10.42 2.86
N ARG A 60 6.05 11.13 1.87
CA ARG A 60 6.83 12.01 1.01
C ARG A 60 6.84 13.43 1.54
N SER A 61 7.96 13.92 2.03
CA SER A 61 8.07 15.30 2.60
C SER A 61 6.94 15.63 3.59
N GLY A 62 6.56 14.67 4.43
CA GLY A 62 5.46 14.80 5.40
C GLY A 62 4.05 14.57 4.84
N MET A 63 3.89 14.51 3.52
CA MET A 63 2.61 14.17 2.88
C MET A 63 2.41 12.66 2.86
N LYS A 64 1.22 12.21 3.24
CA LYS A 64 0.84 10.80 3.29
C LYS A 64 0.20 10.39 1.96
N ILE A 65 0.76 9.37 1.33
CA ILE A 65 0.29 8.80 0.06
C ILE A 65 -0.19 7.38 0.33
N SER A 66 -1.45 7.09 0.02
CA SER A 66 -1.97 5.74 0.06
C SER A 66 -1.55 4.97 -1.20
N PRO A 67 -0.78 3.89 -1.09
CA PRO A 67 -0.48 3.03 -2.24
C PRO A 67 -1.73 2.47 -2.88
N GLN A 68 -2.73 2.09 -2.09
CA GLN A 68 -3.96 1.45 -2.56
C GLN A 68 -4.71 2.31 -3.59
N GLU A 69 -4.79 3.63 -3.36
CA GLU A 69 -5.44 4.57 -4.30
C GLU A 69 -4.81 4.49 -5.70
N LEU A 70 -3.50 4.39 -5.77
CA LEU A 70 -2.77 4.34 -7.03
C LEU A 70 -2.78 2.92 -7.64
N GLU A 71 -2.67 1.90 -6.80
CA GLU A 71 -2.74 0.50 -7.20
C GLU A 71 -4.08 0.18 -7.86
N ASP A 72 -5.19 0.64 -7.28
CA ASP A 72 -6.54 0.41 -7.80
C ASP A 72 -6.71 1.02 -9.21
N ILE A 73 -6.17 2.21 -9.44
CA ILE A 73 -6.20 2.86 -10.75
C ILE A 73 -5.27 2.13 -11.73
N LEU A 74 -4.02 1.88 -11.36
CA LEU A 74 -3.05 1.25 -12.24
C LEU A 74 -3.43 -0.19 -12.61
N GLN A 75 -4.16 -0.89 -11.75
CA GLN A 75 -4.67 -2.24 -12.05
C GLN A 75 -5.66 -2.24 -13.21
N THR A 76 -6.29 -1.08 -13.54
CA THR A 76 -7.18 -0.96 -14.70
C THR A 76 -6.45 -0.64 -16.01
N HIS A 77 -5.15 -0.36 -15.97
CA HIS A 77 -4.36 -0.08 -17.17
C HIS A 77 -4.16 -1.34 -18.01
N PRO A 78 -4.43 -1.31 -19.34
CA PRO A 78 -4.42 -2.51 -20.19
C PRO A 78 -3.07 -3.23 -20.29
N ALA A 79 -1.96 -2.54 -20.06
CA ALA A 79 -0.62 -3.11 -20.07
C ALA A 79 -0.13 -3.58 -18.69
N VAL A 80 -0.92 -3.42 -17.62
CA VAL A 80 -0.58 -3.84 -16.26
C VAL A 80 -1.25 -5.16 -15.93
N LYS A 81 -0.45 -6.18 -15.64
CA LYS A 81 -0.94 -7.47 -15.16
C LYS A 81 -1.08 -7.47 -13.64
N GLU A 82 -0.04 -7.00 -12.94
CA GLU A 82 -0.04 -6.82 -11.49
C GLU A 82 0.72 -5.54 -11.13
N VAL A 83 0.32 -4.90 -10.04
CA VAL A 83 0.98 -3.69 -9.55
C VAL A 83 1.02 -3.68 -8.03
N ALA A 84 2.10 -3.13 -7.49
CA ALA A 84 2.24 -2.80 -6.08
C ALA A 84 3.06 -1.52 -5.94
N LEU A 85 2.61 -0.61 -5.09
CA LEU A 85 3.40 0.56 -4.73
C LEU A 85 4.02 0.38 -3.35
N ILE A 86 5.28 0.78 -3.25
CA ILE A 86 6.05 0.71 -2.01
C ILE A 86 6.76 2.05 -1.75
N PRO A 87 7.00 2.41 -0.48
CA PRO A 87 7.94 3.47 -0.15
C PRO A 87 9.36 3.08 -0.58
N TYR A 88 10.05 4.01 -1.20
CA TYR A 88 11.46 3.89 -1.54
C TYR A 88 12.23 5.04 -0.89
N PRO A 89 13.34 4.76 -0.18
CA PRO A 89 14.14 5.79 0.47
C PRO A 89 14.66 6.83 -0.53
N ASP A 90 14.53 8.12 -0.18
CA ASP A 90 15.02 9.25 -0.94
C ASP A 90 15.69 10.27 -0.01
N GLY A 91 16.86 10.78 -0.42
CA GLY A 91 17.66 11.69 0.40
C GLY A 91 17.07 13.10 0.59
N ILE A 92 16.12 13.50 -0.25
CA ILE A 92 15.50 14.83 -0.23
C ILE A 92 14.11 14.77 0.40
N HIS A 93 13.32 13.80 -0.01
CA HIS A 93 11.91 13.69 0.39
C HIS A 93 11.65 12.73 1.55
N GLY A 94 12.69 12.03 2.05
CA GLY A 94 12.60 10.94 3.00
C GLY A 94 12.17 9.64 2.30
N GLU A 95 10.97 9.63 1.74
CA GLU A 95 10.44 8.56 0.90
C GLU A 95 9.85 9.12 -0.39
N ILE A 96 9.94 8.31 -1.46
CA ILE A 96 9.24 8.50 -2.72
C ILE A 96 8.39 7.28 -3.04
N SER A 97 7.43 7.43 -3.93
CA SER A 97 6.59 6.35 -4.40
C SER A 97 7.32 5.55 -5.49
N CYS A 98 7.49 4.23 -5.27
CA CYS A 98 8.03 3.31 -6.25
C CYS A 98 6.92 2.37 -6.73
N ALA A 99 6.61 2.41 -8.03
CA ALA A 99 5.69 1.49 -8.67
C ALA A 99 6.45 0.22 -9.09
N CYS A 100 6.03 -0.93 -8.57
CA CYS A 100 6.51 -2.25 -8.95
C CYS A 100 5.42 -2.90 -9.81
N ILE A 101 5.71 -3.13 -11.09
CA ILE A 101 4.71 -3.58 -12.06
C ILE A 101 5.18 -4.87 -12.74
N VAL A 102 4.24 -5.82 -12.83
CA VAL A 102 4.35 -6.94 -13.76
C VAL A 102 3.56 -6.54 -15.01
N PRO A 103 4.22 -6.30 -16.14
CA PRO A 103 3.53 -5.95 -17.38
C PRO A 103 2.81 -7.15 -17.98
N VAL A 104 1.80 -6.87 -18.80
CA VAL A 104 1.23 -7.87 -19.71
C VAL A 104 2.30 -8.28 -20.71
N GLU A 105 2.33 -9.55 -21.11
CA GLU A 105 3.33 -10.08 -22.04
C GLU A 105 3.41 -9.27 -23.34
N GLY A 106 4.62 -8.92 -23.74
CA GLY A 106 4.88 -8.10 -24.92
C GLY A 106 4.62 -6.60 -24.74
N GLN A 107 4.19 -6.16 -23.57
CA GLN A 107 4.00 -4.74 -23.26
C GLN A 107 5.26 -4.17 -22.58
N ASN A 108 5.57 -2.92 -22.90
CA ASN A 108 6.65 -2.18 -22.25
C ASN A 108 6.05 -0.93 -21.60
N LEU A 109 6.27 -0.80 -20.30
CA LEU A 109 5.80 0.34 -19.49
C LEU A 109 6.98 1.20 -19.10
N THR A 110 6.84 2.50 -19.31
CA THR A 110 7.77 3.51 -18.78
C THR A 110 7.14 4.27 -17.65
N LEU A 111 7.95 4.90 -16.81
CA LEU A 111 7.46 5.75 -15.71
C LEU A 111 6.55 6.87 -16.23
N GLU A 112 6.84 7.41 -17.41
CA GLU A 112 6.03 8.45 -18.06
C GLU A 112 4.62 7.94 -18.39
N VAL A 113 4.50 6.77 -19.03
CA VAL A 113 3.21 6.13 -19.35
C VAL A 113 2.39 5.88 -18.08
N VAL A 114 3.01 5.36 -17.03
CA VAL A 114 2.36 5.13 -15.74
C VAL A 114 1.85 6.43 -15.14
N ASN A 115 2.68 7.46 -15.15
CA ASN A 115 2.33 8.76 -14.59
C ASN A 115 1.26 9.50 -15.40
N ASP A 116 1.29 9.39 -16.73
CA ASP A 116 0.26 10.00 -17.58
C ASP A 116 -1.10 9.35 -17.35
N TYR A 117 -1.14 8.03 -17.23
CA TYR A 117 -2.37 7.32 -16.88
C TYR A 117 -2.95 7.78 -15.54
N LEU A 118 -2.10 7.94 -14.51
CA LEU A 118 -2.54 8.46 -13.21
C LEU A 118 -3.01 9.93 -13.28
N ARG A 119 -2.38 10.76 -14.12
CA ARG A 119 -2.81 12.16 -14.35
C ARG A 119 -4.18 12.23 -15.03
N GLU A 120 -4.46 11.37 -16.00
CA GLU A 120 -5.78 11.25 -16.65
C GLU A 120 -6.86 10.92 -15.61
N HIS A 121 -6.53 10.15 -14.58
CA HIS A 121 -7.40 9.84 -13.45
C HIS A 121 -7.39 10.91 -12.34
N LYS A 122 -6.84 12.11 -12.62
CA LYS A 122 -6.82 13.27 -11.71
C LYS A 122 -6.04 13.06 -10.41
N ILE A 123 -5.06 12.18 -10.41
CA ILE A 123 -4.17 11.99 -9.27
C ILE A 123 -3.26 13.23 -9.13
N ALA A 124 -3.16 13.74 -7.90
CA ALA A 124 -2.33 14.89 -7.58
C ALA A 124 -0.84 14.60 -7.84
N SER A 125 -0.12 15.57 -8.38
CA SER A 125 1.28 15.40 -8.83
C SER A 125 2.22 14.89 -7.75
N PHE A 126 2.01 15.26 -6.48
CA PHE A 126 2.87 14.81 -5.38
C PHE A 126 2.70 13.32 -5.03
N LYS A 127 1.60 12.69 -5.49
CA LYS A 127 1.33 11.26 -5.29
C LYS A 127 1.93 10.38 -6.37
N LEU A 128 2.28 10.94 -7.52
CA LEU A 128 2.78 10.19 -8.67
C LEU A 128 4.06 9.42 -8.32
N PRO A 129 4.21 8.19 -8.81
CA PRO A 129 5.46 7.45 -8.68
C PRO A 129 6.64 8.21 -9.27
N GLU A 130 7.77 8.21 -8.55
CA GLU A 130 9.03 8.77 -9.01
C GLU A 130 10.00 7.69 -9.48
N LYS A 131 9.65 6.42 -9.22
CA LYS A 131 10.41 5.26 -9.63
C LYS A 131 9.48 4.17 -10.16
N LEU A 132 9.93 3.47 -11.20
CA LEU A 132 9.30 2.29 -11.76
C LEU A 132 10.28 1.13 -11.76
N VAL A 133 9.85 -0.02 -11.30
CA VAL A 133 10.55 -1.29 -11.39
C VAL A 133 9.62 -2.30 -12.05
N THR A 134 10.06 -2.91 -13.15
CA THR A 134 9.33 -3.99 -13.82
C THR A 134 9.86 -5.33 -13.34
N LEU A 135 8.95 -6.23 -13.02
CA LEU A 135 9.24 -7.56 -12.46
C LEU A 135 8.51 -8.63 -13.25
N ASP A 136 9.05 -9.85 -13.28
CA ASP A 136 8.36 -10.99 -13.86
C ASP A 136 7.19 -11.45 -13.00
N GLN A 137 7.30 -11.28 -11.67
CA GLN A 137 6.27 -11.61 -10.70
C GLN A 137 6.42 -10.80 -9.39
N LEU A 138 5.31 -10.53 -8.73
CA LEU A 138 5.34 -9.96 -7.39
C LEU A 138 5.52 -11.07 -6.33
N PRO A 139 6.33 -10.83 -5.26
CA PRO A 139 6.55 -11.83 -4.22
C PRO A 139 5.29 -12.08 -3.40
N ARG A 140 4.91 -13.35 -3.26
CA ARG A 140 3.72 -13.80 -2.53
C ARG A 140 4.06 -14.90 -1.55
N ASN A 141 3.30 -15.03 -0.48
CA ASN A 141 3.38 -16.18 0.41
C ASN A 141 2.62 -17.39 -0.16
N ALA A 142 2.68 -18.53 0.54
CA ALA A 142 2.05 -19.78 0.12
C ALA A 142 0.52 -19.69 -0.07
N VAL A 143 -0.14 -18.72 0.56
CA VAL A 143 -1.59 -18.48 0.41
C VAL A 143 -1.91 -17.33 -0.58
N GLY A 144 -0.93 -16.90 -1.37
CA GLY A 144 -1.10 -15.92 -2.44
C GLY A 144 -1.08 -14.45 -2.00
N LYS A 145 -0.84 -14.16 -0.72
CA LYS A 145 -0.77 -12.78 -0.22
C LYS A 145 0.53 -12.11 -0.63
N LEU A 146 0.42 -10.90 -1.20
CA LEU A 146 1.55 -10.03 -1.55
C LEU A 146 2.41 -9.70 -0.32
N LEU A 147 3.73 -9.89 -0.46
CA LEU A 147 4.73 -9.62 0.57
C LEU A 147 5.46 -8.30 0.28
N LYS A 148 4.82 -7.15 0.58
CA LYS A 148 5.42 -5.82 0.34
C LYS A 148 6.76 -5.61 1.05
N ALA A 149 6.98 -6.23 2.21
CA ALA A 149 8.27 -6.18 2.90
C ALA A 149 9.38 -6.82 2.07
N HIS A 150 9.14 -8.02 1.52
CA HIS A 150 10.09 -8.69 0.63
C HIS A 150 10.28 -7.94 -0.69
N LEU A 151 9.21 -7.34 -1.23
CA LEU A 151 9.29 -6.51 -2.43
C LEU A 151 10.24 -5.31 -2.25
N ARG A 152 10.25 -4.67 -1.07
CA ARG A 152 11.18 -3.58 -0.74
C ARG A 152 12.65 -4.05 -0.78
N GLU A 153 12.93 -5.28 -0.36
CA GLU A 153 14.27 -5.87 -0.41
C GLU A 153 14.70 -6.18 -1.84
N VAL A 154 13.80 -6.77 -2.64
CA VAL A 154 14.04 -7.06 -4.07
C VAL A 154 14.42 -5.77 -4.82
N VAL A 155 13.61 -4.73 -4.66
CA VAL A 155 13.83 -3.44 -5.33
C VAL A 155 15.14 -2.76 -4.90
N LYS A 156 15.53 -2.87 -3.62
CA LYS A 156 16.82 -2.35 -3.17
C LYS A 156 18.00 -3.03 -3.85
N ASN A 157 17.91 -4.33 -4.08
CA ASN A 157 18.99 -5.11 -4.69
C ASN A 157 19.10 -4.85 -6.20
N GLU A 158 17.96 -4.72 -6.91
CA GLU A 158 17.95 -4.42 -8.34
C GLU A 158 18.48 -3.02 -8.69
N VAL A 159 18.33 -2.07 -7.79
CA VAL A 159 18.79 -0.68 -7.99
C VAL A 159 20.27 -0.49 -7.68
N ASN A 160 20.85 -1.38 -6.87
CA ASN A 160 22.27 -1.35 -6.50
C ASN A 160 23.13 -2.29 -7.36
N ALA A 161 22.57 -3.00 -8.32
CA ALA A 161 23.23 -3.86 -9.28
C ALA A 161 23.48 -3.12 -10.61
#